data_87c407d56b046be62b279013a852becf
#
_entry.id   87c407d56b046be62b279013a852becf
#
_cell.length_a   1.000
_cell.length_b   1.000
_cell.length_c   1.000
_cell.angle_alpha   90.00
_cell.angle_beta   90.00
_cell.angle_gamma   90.00
#
_symmetry.space_group_name_H-M   'P 1'
#
loop_
_entity.id
_entity.type
_entity.pdbx_description
1 polymer ?
#
loop_
_entity_poly.entity_id
_entity_poly.type
_entity_poly.pdbx_seq_one_letter_code
_entity_poly.pdbx_strand_id
1 'polypeptide(L)'
;MPFNLHRLSGLSNSIDADRFTRWRTVELKHGRVSMLAVTGYLVQEGCRFPGYISPSAGLKFSDVPNGVAALGAVPFLGWLQLIFFIGILETAVFKQEEGGEVGSFGFGYFTEGGRIGRLEGEVKAEKLTKELQNGRLAMLGIMELLTHDVAKPVGEGLFAIHHL
;
A
#
# COMPACT_ATOMS: atom_id res chain seq x y z
N MET A 1 25.53 -45.15 -13.14
CA MET A 1 24.15 -44.86 -12.69
C MET A 1 23.72 -43.57 -13.36
N PRO A 2 22.70 -43.57 -14.19
CA PRO A 2 22.25 -42.32 -14.85
C PRO A 2 21.58 -41.42 -13.82
N PHE A 3 22.07 -40.21 -13.72
CA PHE A 3 21.54 -39.15 -12.86
C PHE A 3 20.14 -38.77 -13.37
N ASN A 4 19.11 -39.01 -12.57
CA ASN A 4 17.72 -38.86 -12.95
C ASN A 4 17.32 -37.37 -12.89
N LEU A 5 17.56 -36.64 -13.97
CA LEU A 5 17.21 -35.20 -14.13
C LEU A 5 15.69 -34.94 -13.96
N HIS A 6 14.83 -35.94 -14.18
CA HIS A 6 13.39 -35.82 -14.05
C HIS A 6 12.90 -35.56 -12.60
N ARG A 7 13.69 -35.98 -11.60
CA ARG A 7 13.35 -35.74 -10.18
C ARG A 7 13.67 -34.31 -9.74
N LEU A 8 14.67 -33.69 -10.37
CA LEU A 8 15.04 -32.31 -10.08
C LEU A 8 14.07 -31.30 -10.71
N SER A 9 13.47 -31.61 -11.86
CA SER A 9 12.48 -30.75 -12.52
C SER A 9 11.19 -30.63 -11.72
N GLY A 10 10.73 -31.69 -11.05
CA GLY A 10 9.54 -31.63 -10.20
C GLY A 10 9.72 -30.81 -8.93
N LEU A 11 10.92 -30.89 -8.30
CA LEU A 11 11.25 -30.07 -7.12
C LEU A 11 11.46 -28.59 -7.50
N SER A 12 12.08 -28.31 -8.63
CA SER A 12 12.26 -26.93 -9.09
C SER A 12 10.92 -26.26 -9.41
N ASN A 13 9.99 -26.97 -10.04
CA ASN A 13 8.68 -26.43 -10.37
C ASN A 13 7.82 -26.10 -9.13
N SER A 14 7.87 -26.92 -8.07
CA SER A 14 7.15 -26.62 -6.83
C SER A 14 7.76 -25.44 -6.07
N ILE A 15 9.09 -25.38 -5.97
CA ILE A 15 9.81 -24.26 -5.36
C ILE A 15 9.56 -22.96 -6.14
N ASP A 16 9.51 -23.02 -7.45
CA ASP A 16 9.25 -21.86 -8.30
C ASP A 16 7.79 -21.38 -8.17
N ALA A 17 6.82 -22.29 -8.02
CA ALA A 17 5.42 -21.95 -7.78
C ALA A 17 5.23 -21.26 -6.42
N ASP A 18 5.84 -21.79 -5.35
CA ASP A 18 5.77 -21.18 -4.01
C ASP A 18 6.43 -19.81 -3.96
N ARG A 19 7.58 -19.66 -4.61
CA ARG A 19 8.26 -18.37 -4.75
C ARG A 19 7.42 -17.37 -5.53
N PHE A 20 6.81 -17.80 -6.63
CA PHE A 20 5.94 -16.94 -7.43
C PHE A 20 4.72 -16.47 -6.63
N THR A 21 4.08 -17.37 -5.88
CA THR A 21 2.94 -17.04 -5.01
C THR A 21 3.35 -16.02 -3.94
N ARG A 22 4.50 -16.21 -3.31
CA ARG A 22 5.05 -15.27 -2.34
C ARG A 22 5.32 -13.89 -2.96
N TRP A 23 5.98 -13.84 -4.12
CA TRP A 23 6.25 -12.58 -4.81
C TRP A 23 4.98 -11.86 -5.22
N ARG A 24 3.96 -12.60 -5.67
CA ARG A 24 2.66 -12.04 -6.02
C ARG A 24 1.96 -11.45 -4.79
N THR A 25 2.02 -12.11 -3.65
CA THR A 25 1.48 -11.60 -2.38
C THR A 25 2.16 -10.30 -1.96
N VAL A 26 3.48 -10.25 -2.06
CA VAL A 26 4.26 -9.05 -1.75
C VAL A 26 3.94 -7.91 -2.71
N GLU A 27 3.86 -8.19 -4.01
CA GLU A 27 3.50 -7.21 -5.04
C GLU A 27 2.13 -6.59 -4.79
N LEU A 28 1.11 -7.40 -4.49
CA LEU A 28 -0.23 -6.92 -4.17
C LEU A 28 -0.25 -6.05 -2.90
N LYS A 29 0.43 -6.47 -1.83
CA LYS A 29 0.54 -5.66 -0.60
C LYS A 29 1.21 -4.31 -0.88
N HIS A 30 2.34 -4.30 -1.56
CA HIS A 30 3.02 -3.05 -1.93
C HIS A 30 2.15 -2.17 -2.81
N GLY A 31 1.45 -2.74 -3.79
CA GLY A 31 0.52 -2.02 -4.64
C GLY A 31 -0.63 -1.36 -3.85
N ARG A 32 -1.25 -2.09 -2.93
CA ARG A 32 -2.33 -1.57 -2.07
C ARG A 32 -1.85 -0.43 -1.17
N VAL A 33 -0.71 -0.61 -0.52
CA VAL A 33 -0.11 0.42 0.34
C VAL A 33 0.26 1.66 -0.49
N SER A 34 0.83 1.47 -1.68
CA SER A 34 1.18 2.57 -2.58
C SER A 34 -0.03 3.34 -3.09
N MET A 35 -1.14 2.66 -3.42
CA MET A 35 -2.40 3.33 -3.79
C MET A 35 -2.94 4.21 -2.65
N LEU A 36 -2.91 3.70 -1.42
CA LEU A 36 -3.28 4.49 -0.23
C LEU A 36 -2.32 5.66 0.00
N ALA A 37 -1.02 5.46 -0.18
CA ALA A 37 -0.01 6.49 0.01
C ALA A 37 -0.16 7.64 -1.01
N VAL A 38 -0.35 7.33 -2.31
CA VAL A 38 -0.61 8.34 -3.36
C VAL A 38 -1.88 9.12 -3.04
N THR A 39 -2.97 8.41 -2.71
CA THR A 39 -4.24 9.05 -2.36
C THR A 39 -4.08 9.95 -1.14
N GLY A 40 -3.43 9.48 -0.08
CA GLY A 40 -3.16 10.26 1.14
C GLY A 40 -2.31 11.49 0.85
N TYR A 41 -1.28 11.36 0.02
CA TYR A 41 -0.42 12.49 -0.37
C TYR A 41 -1.22 13.58 -1.09
N LEU A 42 -2.02 13.21 -2.10
CA LEU A 42 -2.83 14.16 -2.87
C LEU A 42 -3.95 14.80 -2.05
N VAL A 43 -4.64 14.02 -1.21
CA VAL A 43 -5.70 14.55 -0.34
C VAL A 43 -5.15 15.56 0.64
N GLN A 44 -4.00 15.31 1.25
CA GLN A 44 -3.36 16.24 2.20
C GLN A 44 -2.90 17.53 1.54
N GLU A 45 -2.61 17.53 0.24
CA GLU A 45 -2.29 18.75 -0.50
C GLU A 45 -3.50 19.66 -0.66
N GLY A 46 -4.67 19.08 -0.96
CA GLY A 46 -5.91 19.84 -1.19
C GLY A 46 -6.76 20.10 0.04
N CYS A 47 -6.75 19.20 1.02
CA CYS A 47 -7.64 19.24 2.17
C CYS A 47 -6.88 18.95 3.47
N ARG A 48 -7.09 19.80 4.48
CA ARG A 48 -6.54 19.59 5.83
C ARG A 48 -7.67 19.55 6.85
N PHE A 49 -7.55 18.62 7.79
CA PHE A 49 -8.54 18.55 8.87
C PHE A 49 -8.45 19.75 9.81
N PRO A 50 -9.59 20.28 10.28
CA PRO A 50 -9.58 21.29 11.32
C PRO A 50 -9.18 20.66 12.67
N GLY A 51 -8.41 21.39 13.48
CA GLY A 51 -8.03 20.97 14.83
C GLY A 51 -6.55 20.66 15.01
N TYR A 52 -6.23 19.98 16.12
CA TYR A 52 -4.86 19.65 16.52
C TYR A 52 -4.56 18.18 16.24
N ILE A 53 -3.41 17.91 15.64
CA ILE A 53 -2.86 16.55 15.52
C ILE A 53 -2.24 16.10 16.86
N SER A 54 -1.64 17.04 17.59
CA SER A 54 -1.09 16.82 18.92
C SER A 54 -1.48 17.98 19.84
N PRO A 55 -2.55 17.83 20.66
CA PRO A 55 -2.94 18.86 21.62
C PRO A 55 -1.86 19.18 22.63
N SER A 56 -1.08 18.20 23.07
CA SER A 56 0.02 18.36 24.03
C SER A 56 1.18 19.17 23.48
N ALA A 57 1.43 19.09 22.17
CA ALA A 57 2.48 19.87 21.49
C ALA A 57 1.94 21.15 20.85
N GLY A 58 0.63 21.42 20.92
CA GLY A 58 -0.01 22.58 20.27
C GLY A 58 0.02 22.52 18.74
N LEU A 59 0.35 21.36 18.13
CA LEU A 59 0.53 21.18 16.70
C LEU A 59 -0.81 20.99 16.01
N LYS A 60 -1.15 21.88 15.07
CA LYS A 60 -2.36 21.80 14.26
C LYS A 60 -2.11 21.00 12.98
N PHE A 61 -3.19 20.44 12.40
CA PHE A 61 -3.11 19.77 11.09
C PHE A 61 -2.65 20.73 9.98
N SER A 62 -2.99 22.02 10.08
CA SER A 62 -2.56 23.04 9.11
C SER A 62 -1.05 23.28 9.11
N ASP A 63 -0.40 23.06 10.24
CA ASP A 63 1.01 23.41 10.45
C ASP A 63 1.97 22.26 10.08
N VAL A 64 1.41 21.07 9.86
CA VAL A 64 2.21 19.91 9.42
C VAL A 64 2.43 20.00 7.91
N PRO A 65 3.68 20.04 7.44
CA PRO A 65 3.98 20.01 6.01
C PRO A 65 3.53 18.69 5.39
N ASN A 66 3.29 18.66 4.07
CA ASN A 66 3.02 17.42 3.36
C ASN A 66 4.33 16.67 3.05
N GLY A 67 4.21 15.37 2.74
CA GLY A 67 5.30 14.55 2.27
C GLY A 67 6.39 14.24 3.31
N VAL A 68 7.63 14.19 2.87
CA VAL A 68 8.76 13.76 3.70
C VAL A 68 9.04 14.72 4.86
N ALA A 69 8.76 16.02 4.68
CA ALA A 69 8.95 17.01 5.73
C ALA A 69 8.06 16.78 6.97
N ALA A 70 6.92 16.08 6.81
CA ALA A 70 6.06 15.69 7.92
C ALA A 70 6.77 14.78 8.95
N LEU A 71 7.76 14.00 8.51
CA LEU A 71 8.52 13.11 9.39
C LEU A 71 9.21 13.87 10.52
N GLY A 72 9.70 15.09 10.26
CA GLY A 72 10.33 15.94 11.26
C GLY A 72 9.34 16.78 12.09
N ALA A 73 8.15 17.06 11.55
CA ALA A 73 7.16 17.92 12.20
C ALA A 73 6.31 17.17 13.24
N VAL A 74 6.00 15.89 12.99
CA VAL A 74 5.17 15.07 13.89
C VAL A 74 6.01 14.55 15.06
N PRO A 75 5.53 14.66 16.32
CA PRO A 75 6.23 14.13 17.49
C PRO A 75 6.49 12.63 17.38
N PHE A 76 7.65 12.18 17.89
CA PHE A 76 8.05 10.76 17.88
C PHE A 76 6.98 9.81 18.43
N LEU A 77 6.28 10.23 19.49
CA LEU A 77 5.21 9.43 20.10
C LEU A 77 4.05 9.20 19.11
N GLY A 78 3.75 10.16 18.24
CA GLY A 78 2.75 10.00 17.18
C GLY A 78 3.15 8.92 16.15
N TRP A 79 4.42 8.90 15.76
CA TRP A 79 4.96 7.83 14.89
C TRP A 79 4.92 6.46 15.54
N LEU A 80 5.23 6.37 16.83
CA LEU A 80 5.16 5.11 17.57
C LEU A 80 3.72 4.57 17.63
N GLN A 81 2.73 5.44 17.87
CA GLN A 81 1.32 5.07 17.84
C GLN A 81 0.89 4.56 16.45
N LEU A 82 1.32 5.23 15.38
CA LEU A 82 1.02 4.84 14.01
C LEU A 82 1.62 3.47 13.67
N ILE A 83 2.89 3.25 14.00
CA ILE A 83 3.58 1.96 13.77
C ILE A 83 2.88 0.83 14.55
N PHE A 84 2.51 1.07 15.80
CA PHE A 84 1.79 0.10 16.62
C PHE A 84 0.41 -0.22 16.03
N PHE A 85 -0.32 0.79 15.58
CA PHE A 85 -1.62 0.61 14.93
C PHE A 85 -1.51 -0.19 13.63
N ILE A 86 -0.53 0.12 12.77
CA ILE A 86 -0.26 -0.63 11.55
C ILE A 86 0.11 -2.08 11.88
N GLY A 87 0.92 -2.31 12.92
CA GLY A 87 1.28 -3.65 13.38
C GLY A 87 0.06 -4.49 13.79
N ILE A 88 -0.89 -3.90 14.52
CA ILE A 88 -2.16 -4.56 14.87
C ILE A 88 -2.97 -4.87 13.61
N LEU A 89 -3.11 -3.92 12.68
CA LEU A 89 -3.84 -4.15 11.44
C LEU A 89 -3.23 -5.30 10.62
N GLU A 90 -1.91 -5.34 10.49
CA GLU A 90 -1.22 -6.39 9.72
C GLU A 90 -1.33 -7.79 10.36
N THR A 91 -1.33 -7.86 11.68
CA THR A 91 -1.36 -9.15 12.39
C THR A 91 -2.76 -9.68 12.66
N ALA A 92 -3.74 -8.79 12.88
CA ALA A 92 -5.09 -9.16 13.27
C ALA A 92 -6.11 -9.05 12.13
N VAL A 93 -5.98 -8.03 11.26
CA VAL A 93 -6.99 -7.69 10.25
C VAL A 93 -6.57 -8.12 8.84
N PHE A 94 -5.34 -7.79 8.42
CA PHE A 94 -4.84 -8.04 7.07
C PHE A 94 -4.02 -9.33 6.97
N LYS A 95 -4.42 -10.36 7.73
CA LYS A 95 -3.82 -11.67 7.64
C LYS A 95 -4.32 -12.40 6.39
N GLN A 96 -3.38 -12.92 5.60
CA GLN A 96 -3.70 -13.77 4.44
C GLN A 96 -4.48 -15.00 4.89
N GLU A 97 -5.58 -15.32 4.22
CA GLU A 97 -6.36 -16.52 4.48
C GLU A 97 -5.57 -17.77 4.03
N GLU A 98 -5.45 -18.75 4.93
CA GLU A 98 -4.75 -20.01 4.63
C GLU A 98 -5.54 -20.82 3.60
N GLY A 99 -4.91 -21.13 2.46
CA GLY A 99 -5.56 -21.82 1.34
C GLY A 99 -6.45 -20.94 0.46
N GLY A 100 -6.57 -19.64 0.77
CA GLY A 100 -7.28 -18.67 -0.04
C GLY A 100 -6.47 -18.16 -1.24
N GLU A 101 -7.14 -17.42 -2.12
CA GLU A 101 -6.46 -16.75 -3.24
C GLU A 101 -5.42 -15.74 -2.75
N VAL A 102 -4.37 -15.57 -3.53
CA VAL A 102 -3.30 -14.61 -3.24
C VAL A 102 -3.87 -13.20 -3.04
N GLY A 103 -3.61 -12.61 -1.87
CA GLY A 103 -4.11 -11.29 -1.50
C GLY A 103 -5.53 -11.27 -0.91
N SER A 104 -6.14 -12.45 -0.67
CA SER A 104 -7.41 -12.54 0.07
C SER A 104 -7.18 -12.42 1.57
N PHE A 105 -7.93 -11.51 2.20
CA PHE A 105 -7.94 -11.29 3.65
C PHE A 105 -9.23 -11.80 4.32
N GLY A 106 -10.05 -12.59 3.61
CA GLY A 106 -11.27 -13.16 4.16
C GLY A 106 -12.41 -12.16 4.45
N PHE A 107 -12.35 -10.92 3.97
CA PHE A 107 -13.39 -9.92 4.24
C PHE A 107 -14.72 -10.18 3.53
N GLY A 108 -14.80 -11.18 2.67
CA GLY A 108 -16.03 -11.60 2.04
C GLY A 108 -16.74 -10.58 1.15
N TYR A 109 -16.07 -9.50 0.74
CA TYR A 109 -16.70 -8.47 -0.10
C TYR A 109 -17.20 -9.00 -1.45
N PHE A 110 -16.57 -10.05 -1.96
CA PHE A 110 -16.84 -10.69 -3.25
C PHE A 110 -17.48 -12.09 -3.11
N THR A 111 -17.85 -12.49 -1.89
CA THR A 111 -18.53 -13.76 -1.61
C THR A 111 -20.06 -13.59 -1.60
N GLU A 112 -20.79 -14.72 -1.60
CA GLU A 112 -22.25 -14.72 -1.43
C GLU A 112 -22.64 -13.97 -0.15
N GLY A 113 -23.46 -12.92 -0.31
CA GLY A 113 -23.88 -12.06 0.80
C GLY A 113 -23.00 -10.82 1.05
N GLY A 114 -21.89 -10.65 0.33
CA GLY A 114 -21.07 -9.44 0.40
C GLY A 114 -21.72 -8.22 -0.25
N ARG A 115 -21.33 -7.00 0.16
CA ARG A 115 -21.93 -5.73 -0.32
C ARG A 115 -21.83 -5.51 -1.83
N ILE A 116 -20.89 -6.16 -2.52
CA ILE A 116 -20.61 -5.97 -3.95
C ILE A 116 -21.15 -7.14 -4.79
N GLY A 117 -21.66 -8.18 -4.14
CA GLY A 117 -22.11 -9.39 -4.80
C GLY A 117 -20.96 -10.33 -5.20
N ARG A 118 -21.31 -11.56 -5.54
CA ARG A 118 -20.34 -12.57 -5.97
C ARG A 118 -19.81 -12.24 -7.35
N LEU A 119 -18.54 -11.85 -7.43
CA LEU A 119 -17.84 -11.74 -8.70
C LEU A 119 -17.25 -13.10 -9.04
N GLU A 120 -17.64 -13.66 -10.18
CA GLU A 120 -17.15 -14.95 -10.67
C GLU A 120 -16.54 -14.82 -12.07
N GLY A 121 -15.72 -15.82 -12.40
CA GLY A 121 -15.19 -16.01 -13.73
C GLY A 121 -14.38 -14.83 -14.26
N GLU A 122 -14.70 -14.43 -15.47
CA GLU A 122 -13.96 -13.41 -16.22
C GLU A 122 -14.00 -12.02 -15.58
N VAL A 123 -15.13 -11.62 -14.98
CA VAL A 123 -15.28 -10.34 -14.32
C VAL A 123 -14.36 -10.22 -13.10
N LYS A 124 -14.23 -11.29 -12.31
CA LYS A 124 -13.30 -11.34 -11.18
C LYS A 124 -11.85 -11.22 -11.65
N ALA A 125 -11.47 -11.98 -12.68
CA ALA A 125 -10.13 -11.93 -13.25
C ALA A 125 -9.77 -10.54 -13.79
N GLU A 126 -10.71 -9.86 -14.43
CA GLU A 126 -10.55 -8.48 -14.91
C GLU A 126 -10.31 -7.50 -13.75
N LYS A 127 -11.09 -7.59 -12.66
CA LYS A 127 -10.92 -6.73 -11.47
C LYS A 127 -9.57 -6.94 -10.79
N LEU A 128 -9.15 -8.19 -10.61
CA LEU A 128 -7.84 -8.52 -10.03
C LEU A 128 -6.69 -8.00 -10.91
N THR A 129 -6.84 -8.08 -12.23
CA THR A 129 -5.86 -7.53 -13.16
C THR A 129 -5.78 -6.01 -13.05
N LYS A 130 -6.92 -5.32 -12.98
CA LYS A 130 -6.98 -3.86 -12.77
C LYS A 130 -6.35 -3.46 -11.43
N GLU A 131 -6.63 -4.20 -10.36
CA GLU A 131 -6.01 -3.96 -9.05
C GLU A 131 -4.49 -4.02 -9.14
N LEU A 132 -3.95 -5.06 -9.78
CA LEU A 132 -2.52 -5.23 -9.94
C LEU A 132 -1.88 -4.12 -10.78
N GLN A 133 -2.50 -3.75 -11.90
CA GLN A 133 -1.99 -2.69 -12.78
C GLN A 133 -2.01 -1.32 -12.10
N ASN A 134 -3.10 -0.99 -11.41
CA ASN A 134 -3.20 0.25 -10.63
C ASN A 134 -2.19 0.26 -9.47
N GLY A 135 -1.98 -0.88 -8.81
CA GLY A 135 -0.95 -1.02 -7.78
C GLY A 135 0.46 -0.76 -8.30
N ARG A 136 0.81 -1.30 -9.47
CA ARG A 136 2.10 -1.05 -10.12
C ARG A 136 2.30 0.43 -10.48
N LEU A 137 1.27 1.04 -11.06
CA LEU A 137 1.30 2.47 -11.38
C LEU A 137 1.47 3.32 -10.11
N ALA A 138 0.75 2.99 -9.05
CA ALA A 138 0.84 3.69 -7.77
C ALA A 138 2.22 3.53 -7.11
N MET A 139 2.87 2.37 -7.23
CA MET A 139 4.25 2.19 -6.73
C MET A 139 5.22 3.14 -7.42
N LEU A 140 5.13 3.29 -8.74
CA LEU A 140 5.94 4.26 -9.49
C LEU A 140 5.57 5.70 -9.11
N GLY A 141 4.28 6.01 -9.03
CA GLY A 141 3.80 7.36 -8.72
C GLY A 141 4.22 7.83 -7.32
N ILE A 142 4.15 6.97 -6.30
CA ILE A 142 4.59 7.39 -4.95
C ILE A 142 6.10 7.60 -4.89
N MET A 143 6.88 6.80 -5.59
CA MET A 143 8.33 7.00 -5.67
C MET A 143 8.67 8.35 -6.33
N GLU A 144 7.97 8.72 -7.41
CA GLU A 144 8.13 10.01 -8.06
C GLU A 144 7.76 11.17 -7.14
N LEU A 145 6.60 11.09 -6.46
CA LEU A 145 6.15 12.10 -5.52
C LEU A 145 7.15 12.33 -4.38
N LEU A 146 7.68 11.25 -3.79
CA LEU A 146 8.66 11.34 -2.71
C LEU A 146 10.01 11.87 -3.16
N THR A 147 10.50 11.46 -4.34
CA THR A 147 11.77 11.98 -4.88
C THR A 147 11.66 13.45 -5.25
N HIS A 148 10.53 13.86 -5.81
CA HIS A 148 10.26 15.25 -6.13
C HIS A 148 10.16 16.12 -4.85
N ASP A 149 9.52 15.60 -3.81
CA ASP A 149 9.40 16.29 -2.52
C ASP A 149 10.75 16.49 -1.83
N VAL A 150 11.63 15.50 -1.87
CA VAL A 150 13.00 15.63 -1.34
C VAL A 150 13.84 16.63 -2.15
N ALA A 151 13.60 16.76 -3.44
CA ALA A 151 14.34 17.66 -4.32
C ALA A 151 13.87 19.12 -4.23
N LYS A 152 12.66 19.36 -3.68
CA LYS A 152 12.10 20.70 -3.51
C LYS A 152 12.59 21.39 -2.25
N PRO A 153 12.67 22.75 -2.22
CA PRO A 153 12.79 23.51 -1.00
C PRO A 153 11.63 23.24 -0.05
N VAL A 154 11.92 23.13 1.25
CA VAL A 154 10.90 22.89 2.28
C VAL A 154 9.85 24.01 2.25
N GLY A 155 8.59 23.66 2.05
CA GLY A 155 7.45 24.59 2.05
C GLY A 155 6.79 24.87 0.71
N GLU A 156 7.32 24.36 -0.39
CA GLU A 156 6.65 24.43 -1.69
C GLU A 156 5.73 23.21 -1.89
N GLY A 157 4.42 23.44 -2.08
CA GLY A 157 3.45 22.39 -2.39
C GLY A 157 3.69 21.74 -3.76
N LEU A 158 3.12 20.56 -3.98
CA LEU A 158 3.23 19.81 -5.24
C LEU A 158 2.78 20.64 -6.46
N PHE A 159 1.76 21.47 -6.27
CA PHE A 159 1.16 22.32 -7.32
C PHE A 159 1.63 23.78 -7.26
N ALA A 160 2.73 24.08 -6.59
CA ALA A 160 3.35 25.39 -6.70
C ALA A 160 3.83 25.60 -8.13
N ILE A 161 2.89 25.95 -8.99
CA ILE A 161 3.20 26.43 -10.35
C ILE A 161 3.85 27.78 -10.15
N HIS A 162 5.14 27.88 -10.40
CA HIS A 162 5.79 29.16 -10.56
C HIS A 162 5.03 29.90 -11.66
N HIS A 163 4.30 30.94 -11.27
CA HIS A 163 3.81 31.93 -12.23
C HIS A 163 5.05 32.56 -12.88
N LEU A 164 5.37 32.04 -14.07
CA LEU A 164 6.24 32.70 -15.03
C LEU A 164 5.57 33.96 -15.56
#